data_6bf560433cf046f102c56df76206b57a
#
_entry.id   6bf560433cf046f102c56df76206b57a
#
_cell.length_a   1.000
_cell.length_b   1.000
_cell.length_c   1.000
_cell.angle_alpha   90.00
_cell.angle_beta   90.00
_cell.angle_gamma   90.00
#
_symmetry.space_group_name_H-M   'P 1'
#
loop_
_entity.id
_entity.type
_entity.pdbx_description
1 polymer ?
#
loop_
_entity_poly.entity_id
_entity_poly.type
_entity_poly.pdbx_seq_one_letter_code
_entity_poly.pdbx_strand_id
1 'polypeptide(L)'
;PFRLKSARSMFARAIQIGFEPQLHRNMEAYMDDIVVKTKDRATLIQDLEETFANLRKINLKLNPEKCVFVVPSGKLLRFFVSQRGIEANPDKIKAIEQIDAPKRIKDVRRLAGCIAAMSRFISKSTERALPFFKILKKAGPMEWTPEAEAPLQDLKRYLSSTPILVAPKP
;
A
#
# COMPACT_ATOMS: atom_id res chain seq x y z
N PRO A 1 15.13 -0.48 -23.62
CA PRO A 1 16.30 -0.88 -22.83
C PRO A 1 16.05 -0.57 -21.35
N PHE A 2 16.18 -1.59 -20.52
CA PHE A 2 16.12 -1.43 -19.08
C PHE A 2 17.21 -0.44 -18.63
N ARG A 3 16.87 0.53 -17.75
CA ARG A 3 17.76 1.57 -17.17
C ARG A 3 17.88 2.92 -17.90
N LEU A 4 17.08 3.22 -18.90
CA LEU A 4 17.00 4.60 -19.38
C LEU A 4 16.31 5.47 -18.31
N LYS A 5 16.90 6.62 -17.98
CA LYS A 5 16.32 7.59 -17.01
C LYS A 5 14.93 8.06 -17.43
N SER A 6 14.68 8.16 -18.74
CA SER A 6 13.40 8.61 -19.33
C SER A 6 12.37 7.49 -19.53
N ALA A 7 12.69 6.22 -19.29
CA ALA A 7 11.78 5.11 -19.58
C ALA A 7 10.42 5.24 -18.86
N ARG A 8 10.42 5.67 -17.60
CA ARG A 8 9.19 5.87 -16.83
C ARG A 8 8.31 7.00 -17.39
N SER A 9 8.91 8.12 -17.74
CA SER A 9 8.16 9.25 -18.31
C SER A 9 7.61 8.94 -19.71
N MET A 10 8.35 8.21 -20.51
CA MET A 10 7.89 7.75 -21.81
C MET A 10 6.73 6.76 -21.71
N PHE A 11 6.82 5.82 -20.76
CA PHE A 11 5.72 4.89 -20.49
C PHE A 11 4.46 5.63 -19.99
N ALA A 12 4.61 6.52 -19.00
CA ALA A 12 3.49 7.32 -18.50
C ALA A 12 2.82 8.14 -19.62
N ARG A 13 3.61 8.72 -20.54
CA ARG A 13 3.09 9.46 -21.68
C ARG A 13 2.34 8.54 -22.67
N ALA A 14 2.86 7.35 -22.92
CA ALA A 14 2.19 6.38 -23.80
C ALA A 14 0.83 5.95 -23.21
N ILE A 15 0.78 5.71 -21.90
CA ILE A 15 -0.48 5.41 -21.19
C ILE A 15 -1.44 6.59 -21.27
N GLN A 16 -0.96 7.82 -21.02
CA GLN A 16 -1.80 9.01 -21.08
C GLN A 16 -2.44 9.19 -22.44
N ILE A 17 -1.67 9.03 -23.52
CA ILE A 17 -2.18 9.16 -24.89
C ILE A 17 -3.12 7.99 -25.25
N GLY A 18 -2.73 6.76 -24.92
CA GLY A 18 -3.48 5.56 -25.31
C GLY A 18 -4.79 5.37 -24.56
N PHE A 19 -4.89 5.92 -23.35
CA PHE A 19 -6.03 5.73 -22.48
C PHE A 19 -6.73 7.02 -22.07
N GLU A 20 -6.48 8.12 -22.76
CA GLU A 20 -7.07 9.43 -22.45
C GLU A 20 -8.58 9.36 -22.18
N PRO A 21 -9.42 8.64 -22.96
CA PRO A 21 -10.86 8.56 -22.72
C PRO A 21 -11.25 7.74 -21.47
N GLN A 22 -10.36 6.89 -20.98
CA GLN A 22 -10.61 6.00 -19.85
C GLN A 22 -9.99 6.49 -18.53
N LEU A 23 -8.90 7.25 -18.62
CA LEU A 23 -8.21 7.77 -17.44
C LEU A 23 -9.17 8.59 -16.57
N HIS A 24 -9.16 8.29 -15.27
CA HIS A 24 -10.01 8.90 -14.25
C HIS A 24 -11.52 8.62 -14.37
N ARG A 25 -11.97 8.01 -15.45
CA ARG A 25 -13.35 7.53 -15.60
C ARG A 25 -13.49 6.12 -15.02
N ASN A 26 -12.97 5.13 -15.70
CA ASN A 26 -13.01 3.73 -15.30
C ASN A 26 -11.63 3.07 -15.22
N MET A 27 -10.57 3.85 -15.35
CA MET A 27 -9.18 3.39 -15.30
C MET A 27 -8.31 4.37 -14.51
N GLU A 28 -7.41 3.82 -13.72
CA GLU A 28 -6.29 4.54 -13.11
C GLU A 28 -4.97 3.86 -13.51
N ALA A 29 -3.95 4.66 -13.73
CA ALA A 29 -2.62 4.17 -14.04
C ALA A 29 -1.59 4.83 -13.12
N TYR A 30 -0.69 4.04 -12.59
CA TYR A 30 0.41 4.54 -11.79
C TYR A 30 1.68 3.73 -12.05
N MET A 31 2.67 4.40 -12.62
CA MET A 31 3.88 3.72 -13.09
C MET A 31 3.53 2.53 -13.99
N ASP A 32 3.89 1.31 -13.58
CA ASP A 32 3.69 0.08 -14.34
C ASP A 32 2.34 -0.59 -14.05
N ASP A 33 1.59 -0.11 -13.04
CA ASP A 33 0.32 -0.69 -12.61
C ASP A 33 -0.86 0.01 -13.27
N ILE A 34 -1.75 -0.76 -13.88
CA ILE A 34 -3.00 -0.31 -14.49
C ILE A 34 -4.16 -0.97 -13.73
N VAL A 35 -5.14 -0.17 -13.31
CA VAL A 35 -6.33 -0.65 -12.63
C VAL A 35 -7.57 -0.22 -13.39
N VAL A 36 -8.36 -1.18 -13.82
CA VAL A 36 -9.70 -0.95 -14.36
C VAL A 36 -10.70 -1.11 -13.23
N LYS A 37 -11.52 -0.11 -13.01
CA LYS A 37 -12.55 -0.06 -11.97
C LYS A 37 -13.91 0.08 -12.63
N THR A 38 -14.88 -0.66 -12.15
CA THR A 38 -16.28 -0.49 -12.56
C THR A 38 -17.18 -0.35 -11.34
N LYS A 39 -18.22 0.45 -11.46
CA LYS A 39 -19.24 0.60 -10.40
C LYS A 39 -20.34 -0.45 -10.54
N ASP A 40 -20.65 -0.80 -11.78
CA ASP A 40 -21.72 -1.75 -12.10
C ASP A 40 -21.12 -3.01 -12.71
N ARG A 41 -21.50 -4.15 -12.16
CA ARG A 41 -21.07 -5.46 -12.67
C ARG A 41 -21.45 -5.67 -14.14
N ALA A 42 -22.57 -5.09 -14.58
CA ALA A 42 -23.03 -5.20 -15.95
C ALA A 42 -22.07 -4.53 -16.96
N THR A 43 -21.39 -3.46 -16.58
CA THR A 43 -20.47 -2.74 -17.47
C THR A 43 -19.04 -3.26 -17.46
N LEU A 44 -18.73 -4.23 -16.58
CA LEU A 44 -17.37 -4.73 -16.40
C LEU A 44 -16.75 -5.27 -17.70
N ILE A 45 -17.51 -6.05 -18.46
CA ILE A 45 -17.01 -6.64 -19.72
C ILE A 45 -16.74 -5.54 -20.75
N GLN A 46 -17.64 -4.59 -20.88
CA GLN A 46 -17.47 -3.46 -21.78
C GLN A 46 -16.24 -2.60 -21.42
N ASP A 47 -16.04 -2.31 -20.13
CA ASP A 47 -14.90 -1.58 -19.62
C ASP A 47 -13.58 -2.31 -19.92
N LEU A 48 -13.57 -3.64 -19.80
CA LEU A 48 -12.42 -4.47 -20.16
C LEU A 48 -12.16 -4.52 -21.67
N GLU A 49 -13.21 -4.66 -22.48
CA GLU A 49 -13.08 -4.63 -23.96
C GLU A 49 -12.49 -3.32 -24.46
N GLU A 50 -12.96 -2.18 -23.92
CA GLU A 50 -12.41 -0.87 -24.22
C GLU A 50 -10.94 -0.79 -23.82
N THR A 51 -10.59 -1.29 -22.63
CA THR A 51 -9.21 -1.32 -22.15
C THR A 51 -8.31 -2.15 -23.06
N PHE A 52 -8.75 -3.35 -23.44
CA PHE A 52 -7.97 -4.21 -24.36
C PHE A 52 -7.85 -3.62 -25.77
N ALA A 53 -8.88 -2.93 -26.25
CA ALA A 53 -8.80 -2.23 -27.53
C ALA A 53 -7.75 -1.11 -27.50
N ASN A 54 -7.69 -0.34 -26.41
CA ASN A 54 -6.69 0.72 -26.25
C ASN A 54 -5.27 0.16 -26.06
N LEU A 55 -5.10 -0.95 -25.33
CA LEU A 55 -3.81 -1.65 -25.23
C LEU A 55 -3.29 -2.08 -26.61
N ARG A 56 -4.17 -2.61 -27.48
CA ARG A 56 -3.81 -3.01 -28.83
C ARG A 56 -3.40 -1.81 -29.70
N LYS A 57 -4.09 -0.67 -29.59
CA LYS A 57 -3.76 0.56 -30.33
C LYS A 57 -2.33 1.05 -30.05
N ILE A 58 -1.87 0.93 -28.82
CA ILE A 58 -0.53 1.37 -28.43
C ILE A 58 0.49 0.21 -28.39
N ASN A 59 0.11 -0.98 -28.89
CA ASN A 59 0.95 -2.18 -28.91
C ASN A 59 1.52 -2.55 -27.51
N LEU A 60 0.78 -2.27 -26.44
CA LEU A 60 1.19 -2.64 -25.11
C LEU A 60 0.79 -4.09 -24.82
N LYS A 61 1.76 -4.88 -24.35
CA LYS A 61 1.55 -6.28 -23.97
C LYS A 61 1.44 -6.40 -22.46
N LEU A 62 0.44 -7.15 -22.00
CA LEU A 62 0.27 -7.52 -20.60
C LEU A 62 1.03 -8.80 -20.29
N ASN A 63 1.48 -8.94 -19.04
CA ASN A 63 1.93 -10.23 -18.52
C ASN A 63 0.74 -10.93 -17.83
N PRO A 64 0.19 -12.03 -18.38
CA PRO A 64 -0.98 -12.70 -17.82
C PRO A 64 -0.78 -13.21 -16.40
N GLU A 65 0.44 -13.63 -16.04
CA GLU A 65 0.75 -14.12 -14.69
C GLU A 65 0.64 -13.05 -13.60
N LYS A 66 0.72 -11.76 -14.00
CA LYS A 66 0.58 -10.61 -13.09
C LYS A 66 -0.79 -9.96 -13.16
N CYS A 67 -1.64 -10.39 -14.08
CA CYS A 67 -2.98 -9.86 -14.22
C CYS A 67 -3.94 -10.55 -13.27
N VAL A 68 -4.76 -9.75 -12.60
CA VAL A 68 -5.82 -10.26 -11.73
C VAL A 68 -7.13 -9.65 -12.20
N PHE A 69 -8.15 -10.47 -12.42
CA PHE A 69 -9.44 -10.07 -12.96
C PHE A 69 -10.58 -10.37 -11.99
N VAL A 70 -11.59 -9.51 -12.02
CA VAL A 70 -12.87 -9.71 -11.35
C VAL A 70 -12.71 -10.00 -9.85
N VAL A 71 -11.90 -9.19 -9.18
CA VAL A 71 -11.70 -9.30 -7.73
C VAL A 71 -12.39 -8.15 -7.01
N PRO A 72 -13.04 -8.42 -5.86
CA PRO A 72 -13.69 -7.38 -5.06
C PRO A 72 -12.68 -6.48 -4.34
N SER A 73 -11.45 -6.94 -4.22
CA SER A 73 -10.34 -6.23 -3.59
C SER A 73 -9.01 -6.71 -4.15
N GLY A 74 -8.00 -5.86 -4.12
CA GLY A 74 -6.69 -6.20 -4.64
C GLY A 74 -5.57 -5.37 -4.03
N LYS A 75 -4.35 -5.87 -4.20
CA LYS A 75 -3.15 -5.15 -3.81
C LYS A 75 -2.77 -4.15 -4.90
N LEU A 76 -2.78 -2.87 -4.56
CA LEU A 76 -2.39 -1.77 -5.43
C LEU A 76 -1.41 -0.87 -4.68
N LEU A 77 -0.27 -0.54 -5.30
CA LEU A 77 0.73 0.39 -4.72
C LEU A 77 1.13 0.06 -3.27
N ARG A 78 1.23 -1.23 -2.95
CA ARG A 78 1.55 -1.75 -1.60
C ARG A 78 0.41 -1.61 -0.58
N PHE A 79 -0.74 -1.08 -0.96
CA PHE A 79 -1.96 -1.03 -0.16
C PHE A 79 -2.94 -2.11 -0.58
N PHE A 80 -3.86 -2.43 0.29
CA PHE A 80 -4.99 -3.28 -0.04
C PHE A 80 -6.19 -2.37 -0.30
N VAL A 81 -6.74 -2.41 -1.51
CA VAL A 81 -7.86 -1.57 -1.93
C VAL A 81 -9.09 -2.44 -2.03
N SER A 82 -10.15 -2.06 -1.33
CA SER A 82 -11.43 -2.74 -1.32
C SER A 82 -12.58 -1.74 -1.52
N GLN A 83 -13.80 -2.23 -1.58
CA GLN A 83 -14.99 -1.38 -1.61
C GLN A 83 -15.11 -0.51 -0.35
N ARG A 84 -14.55 -0.94 0.78
CA ARG A 84 -14.57 -0.18 2.04
C ARG A 84 -13.56 0.97 2.05
N GLY A 85 -12.56 0.94 1.19
CA GLY A 85 -11.49 1.94 1.12
C GLY A 85 -10.11 1.31 0.99
N ILE A 86 -9.10 2.05 1.45
CA ILE A 86 -7.70 1.60 1.46
C ILE A 86 -7.41 0.98 2.83
N GLU A 87 -7.06 -0.29 2.83
CA GLU A 87 -6.77 -1.06 4.03
C GLU A 87 -5.26 -1.23 4.22
N ALA A 88 -4.84 -1.34 5.46
CA ALA A 88 -3.48 -1.72 5.78
C ALA A 88 -3.20 -3.15 5.28
N ASN A 89 -1.99 -3.38 4.76
CA ASN A 89 -1.63 -4.70 4.28
C ASN A 89 -1.64 -5.71 5.46
N PRO A 90 -2.45 -6.79 5.39
CA PRO A 90 -2.57 -7.79 6.45
C PRO A 90 -1.22 -8.41 6.87
N ASP A 91 -0.31 -8.62 5.90
CA ASP A 91 1.02 -9.17 6.18
C ASP A 91 1.85 -8.23 7.05
N LYS A 92 1.66 -6.91 6.87
CA LYS A 92 2.32 -5.89 7.69
C LYS A 92 1.75 -5.84 9.10
N ILE A 93 0.44 -5.98 9.23
CA ILE A 93 -0.24 -6.07 10.53
C ILE A 93 0.27 -7.29 11.28
N LYS A 94 0.19 -8.47 10.67
CA LYS A 94 0.71 -9.73 11.24
C LYS A 94 2.17 -9.63 11.64
N ALA A 95 3.00 -8.98 10.82
CA ALA A 95 4.42 -8.79 11.13
C ALA A 95 4.65 -7.97 12.41
N ILE A 96 3.76 -7.01 12.74
CA ILE A 96 3.84 -6.25 14.00
C ILE A 96 3.24 -7.04 15.15
N GLU A 97 2.12 -7.72 14.93
CA GLU A 97 1.48 -8.57 15.97
C GLU A 97 2.42 -9.67 16.48
N GLN A 98 3.22 -10.25 15.58
CA GLN A 98 4.18 -11.30 15.88
C GLN A 98 5.51 -10.81 16.46
N ILE A 99 5.73 -9.50 16.58
CA ILE A 99 6.94 -8.98 17.21
C ILE A 99 6.84 -9.21 18.72
N ASP A 100 7.72 -10.07 19.24
CA ASP A 100 7.94 -10.18 20.69
C ASP A 100 8.63 -8.93 21.24
N ALA A 101 8.68 -8.82 22.59
CA ALA A 101 9.45 -7.76 23.24
C ALA A 101 10.88 -7.71 22.67
N PRO A 102 11.31 -6.59 22.07
CA PRO A 102 12.63 -6.48 21.47
C PRO A 102 13.74 -6.76 22.47
N LYS A 103 14.66 -7.66 22.10
CA LYS A 103 15.82 -8.03 22.94
C LYS A 103 17.10 -7.32 22.50
N ARG A 104 17.12 -6.78 21.29
CA ARG A 104 18.30 -6.12 20.69
C ARG A 104 17.86 -4.83 20.01
N ILE A 105 18.79 -3.88 19.91
CA ILE A 105 18.56 -2.60 19.22
C ILE A 105 18.10 -2.77 17.77
N LYS A 106 18.53 -3.86 17.11
CA LYS A 106 18.09 -4.21 15.75
C LYS A 106 16.59 -4.51 15.69
N ASP A 107 16.04 -5.15 16.73
CA ASP A 107 14.63 -5.50 16.79
C ASP A 107 13.78 -4.22 16.97
N VAL A 108 14.26 -3.27 17.78
CA VAL A 108 13.63 -1.94 17.94
C VAL A 108 13.65 -1.15 16.63
N ARG A 109 14.77 -1.18 15.88
CA ARG A 109 14.85 -0.55 14.55
C ARG A 109 13.86 -1.18 13.57
N ARG A 110 13.73 -2.50 13.60
CA ARG A 110 12.75 -3.23 12.77
C ARG A 110 11.33 -2.80 13.11
N LEU A 111 10.97 -2.73 14.40
CA LEU A 111 9.67 -2.27 14.87
C LEU A 111 9.40 -0.84 14.39
N ALA A 112 10.34 0.08 14.60
CA ALA A 112 10.22 1.47 14.15
C ALA A 112 10.02 1.57 12.63
N GLY A 113 10.73 0.76 11.86
CA GLY A 113 10.57 0.66 10.39
C GLY A 113 9.19 0.15 9.99
N CYS A 114 8.65 -0.85 10.70
CA CYS A 114 7.29 -1.33 10.46
C CYS A 114 6.23 -0.26 10.76
N ILE A 115 6.37 0.47 11.87
CA ILE A 115 5.47 1.58 12.24
C ILE A 115 5.53 2.68 11.17
N ALA A 116 6.73 3.07 10.75
CA ALA A 116 6.91 4.09 9.71
C ALA A 116 6.25 3.68 8.39
N ALA A 117 6.38 2.40 7.98
CA ALA A 117 5.74 1.87 6.78
C ALA A 117 4.21 1.86 6.84
N MET A 118 3.63 1.91 8.04
CA MET A 118 2.19 1.90 8.30
C MET A 118 1.66 3.21 8.88
N SER A 119 2.48 4.27 8.91
CA SER A 119 2.17 5.54 9.57
C SER A 119 0.84 6.18 9.11
N ARG A 120 0.45 5.97 7.85
CA ARG A 120 -0.84 6.46 7.31
C ARG A 120 -2.06 5.83 7.98
N PHE A 121 -1.94 4.60 8.47
CA PHE A 121 -3.01 3.85 9.11
C PHE A 121 -3.00 3.98 10.63
N ILE A 122 -1.95 4.55 11.19
CA ILE A 122 -1.78 4.69 12.64
C ILE A 122 -2.02 6.16 13.00
N SER A 123 -3.16 6.41 13.65
CA SER A 123 -3.41 7.74 14.18
C SER A 123 -2.32 8.11 15.20
N LYS A 124 -1.82 9.34 15.13
CA LYS A 124 -0.75 9.85 16.00
C LYS A 124 0.49 8.93 15.99
N SER A 125 0.87 8.41 14.82
CA SER A 125 1.94 7.41 14.67
C SER A 125 3.27 7.86 15.31
N THR A 126 3.61 9.14 15.23
CA THR A 126 4.82 9.70 15.83
C THR A 126 4.78 9.64 17.36
N GLU A 127 3.66 10.01 17.98
CA GLU A 127 3.49 9.94 19.43
C GLU A 127 3.55 8.49 19.92
N ARG A 128 2.86 7.58 19.23
CA ARG A 128 2.89 6.14 19.54
C ARG A 128 4.26 5.50 19.37
N ALA A 129 5.08 6.00 18.43
CA ALA A 129 6.42 5.51 18.18
C ALA A 129 7.49 6.14 19.09
N LEU A 130 7.17 7.24 19.79
CA LEU A 130 8.12 8.01 20.60
C LEU A 130 8.88 7.16 21.64
N PRO A 131 8.26 6.23 22.38
CA PRO A 131 8.98 5.38 23.35
C PRO A 131 10.08 4.55 22.67
N PHE A 132 9.82 4.03 21.47
CA PHE A 132 10.78 3.22 20.72
C PHE A 132 11.95 4.08 20.19
N PHE A 133 11.67 5.30 19.75
CA PHE A 133 12.71 6.23 19.33
C PHE A 133 13.58 6.70 20.50
N LYS A 134 13.03 6.83 21.72
CA LYS A 134 13.80 7.12 22.91
C LYS A 134 14.84 6.02 23.19
N ILE A 135 14.44 4.74 23.07
CA ILE A 135 15.36 3.60 23.21
C ILE A 135 16.47 3.65 22.15
N LEU A 136 16.13 3.98 20.89
CA LEU A 136 17.09 4.08 19.78
C LEU A 136 18.11 5.22 19.98
N LYS A 137 17.75 6.28 20.69
CA LYS A 137 18.62 7.44 20.94
C LYS A 137 19.48 7.29 22.20
N LYS A 138 19.10 6.39 23.14
CA LYS A 138 19.86 6.16 24.38
C LYS A 138 21.20 5.52 24.04
N ALA A 139 22.28 6.15 24.51
CA ALA A 139 23.61 5.54 24.47
C ALA A 139 23.72 4.47 25.56
N GLY A 140 24.36 3.33 25.25
CA GLY A 140 24.55 2.24 26.20
C GLY A 140 23.79 0.97 25.84
N PRO A 141 23.76 -0.01 26.74
CA PRO A 141 23.05 -1.27 26.52
C PRO A 141 21.55 -1.01 26.34
N MET A 142 20.94 -1.79 25.46
CA MET A 142 19.52 -1.70 25.22
C MET A 142 18.77 -2.30 26.41
N GLU A 143 17.84 -1.54 26.97
CA GLU A 143 16.88 -1.98 27.96
C GLU A 143 15.48 -1.82 27.41
N TRP A 144 14.71 -2.92 27.43
CA TRP A 144 13.28 -2.89 27.10
C TRP A 144 12.50 -2.66 28.39
N THR A 145 11.91 -1.48 28.52
CA THR A 145 11.22 -1.06 29.76
C THR A 145 9.72 -1.27 29.66
N PRO A 146 9.01 -1.37 30.79
CA PRO A 146 7.53 -1.39 30.81
C PRO A 146 6.90 -0.19 30.09
N GLU A 147 7.57 0.97 30.10
CA GLU A 147 7.17 2.18 29.40
C GLU A 147 7.19 2.02 27.87
N ALA A 148 7.94 1.06 27.34
CA ALA A 148 7.94 0.72 25.92
C ALA A 148 7.00 -0.48 25.64
N GLU A 149 6.83 -1.39 26.59
CA GLU A 149 5.97 -2.56 26.42
C GLU A 149 4.49 -2.15 26.29
N ALA A 150 3.99 -1.29 27.17
CA ALA A 150 2.59 -0.85 27.11
C ALA A 150 2.21 -0.20 25.77
N PRO A 151 2.99 0.75 25.20
CA PRO A 151 2.76 1.28 23.84
C PRO A 151 2.83 0.22 22.74
N LEU A 152 3.67 -0.81 22.87
CA LEU A 152 3.71 -1.90 21.90
C LEU A 152 2.41 -2.70 21.91
N GLN A 153 1.90 -3.04 23.09
CA GLN A 153 0.65 -3.77 23.22
C GLN A 153 -0.55 -2.95 22.76
N ASP A 154 -0.57 -1.64 23.04
CA ASP A 154 -1.59 -0.73 22.54
C ASP A 154 -1.56 -0.62 21.01
N LEU A 155 -0.36 -0.57 20.42
CA LEU A 155 -0.21 -0.55 18.97
C LEU A 155 -0.72 -1.85 18.32
N LYS A 156 -0.39 -3.01 18.91
CA LYS A 156 -0.90 -4.30 18.44
C LYS A 156 -2.43 -4.34 18.49
N ARG A 157 -3.03 -3.95 19.61
CA ARG A 157 -4.48 -3.88 19.78
C ARG A 157 -5.14 -2.94 18.77
N TYR A 158 -4.55 -1.76 18.54
CA TYR A 158 -5.02 -0.81 17.54
C TYR A 158 -5.00 -1.40 16.13
N LEU A 159 -3.93 -2.09 15.75
CA LEU A 159 -3.78 -2.66 14.41
C LEU A 159 -4.69 -3.87 14.18
N SER A 160 -4.99 -4.65 15.22
CA SER A 160 -5.95 -5.77 15.16
C SER A 160 -7.36 -5.31 14.76
N SER A 161 -7.71 -4.03 14.97
CA SER A 161 -8.98 -3.45 14.51
C SER A 161 -9.01 -3.14 13.00
N THR A 162 -7.96 -3.47 12.27
CA THR A 162 -7.79 -3.26 10.82
C THR A 162 -8.18 -1.84 10.38
N PRO A 163 -7.32 -0.85 10.61
CA PRO A 163 -7.62 0.53 10.27
C PRO A 163 -7.80 0.72 8.76
N ILE A 164 -8.83 1.43 8.38
CA ILE A 164 -9.23 1.69 6.99
C ILE A 164 -9.14 3.19 6.73
N LEU A 165 -8.56 3.57 5.60
CA LEU A 165 -8.61 4.94 5.10
C LEU A 165 -9.79 5.06 4.13
N VAL A 166 -10.72 5.91 4.49
CA VAL A 166 -11.90 6.21 3.66
C VAL A 166 -11.69 7.58 3.01
N ALA A 167 -12.21 7.75 1.80
CA ALA A 167 -12.19 9.06 1.16
C ALA A 167 -12.94 10.10 2.03
N PRO A 168 -12.45 11.35 2.12
CA PRO A 168 -13.20 12.41 2.79
C PRO A 168 -14.61 12.51 2.20
N LYS A 169 -15.58 12.67 3.05
CA LYS A 169 -16.93 13.04 2.58
C LYS A 169 -16.89 14.51 2.15
N PRO A 170 -17.49 14.87 1.00
CA PRO A 170 -17.58 16.25 0.56
C PRO A 170 -18.38 17.09 1.56
#